data_7d571906abe2e57a82c7aa851e27238c
#
_entry.id   7d571906abe2e57a82c7aa851e27238c
#
_cell.length_a   1.000
_cell.length_b   1.000
_cell.length_c   1.000
_cell.angle_alpha   90.00
_cell.angle_beta   90.00
_cell.angle_gamma   90.00
#
_symmetry.space_group_name_H-M   'P 1'
#
loop_
_entity.id
_entity.type
_entity.pdbx_description
1 polymer ?
#
loop_
_entity_poly.entity_id
_entity_poly.type
_entity_poly.pdbx_seq_one_letter_code
_entity_poly.pdbx_strand_id
1 'polypeptide(L)'
;MSDLDYLVIAPHPDDAELGAGGAILLLKAQGARVGVLDLTDGEPTPHGSPEIRRQETEAATAVLGLDWRGNLGLPNRSLVADLPARHRLAGQIRQLRPRFLFAPYWEDAHPDHVAASALVDAARFWTKLTKTDLPGAPHYPQRIIYYFSVHLRLHPRPSFVLDISPYLEGKMQAIACYQSQFIVGRPTDPPTILDDLRQRARYWGWAVGAGYGEPFVCREEIGLRGLRDLV
;
A
#
# COMPACT_ATOMS: atom_id res chain seq x y z
N MET A 1 -7.79 -0.51 20.78
CA MET A 1 -7.30 -1.28 19.62
C MET A 1 -5.89 -1.74 19.95
N SER A 2 -5.51 -2.95 19.57
CA SER A 2 -4.14 -3.42 19.73
C SER A 2 -3.26 -2.86 18.61
N ASP A 3 -1.99 -2.55 18.92
CA ASP A 3 -1.02 -1.96 18.00
C ASP A 3 -0.88 -2.79 16.71
N LEU A 4 -0.68 -2.15 15.57
CA LEU A 4 -0.37 -2.82 14.29
C LEU A 4 1.15 -3.02 14.16
N ASP A 5 1.56 -4.10 13.50
CA ASP A 5 2.95 -4.25 13.06
C ASP A 5 3.22 -3.43 11.81
N TYR A 6 2.27 -3.44 10.86
CA TYR A 6 2.38 -2.77 9.58
C TYR A 6 1.09 -2.00 9.24
N LEU A 7 1.24 -0.78 8.74
CA LEU A 7 0.16 0.02 8.18
C LEU A 7 0.52 0.38 6.74
N VAL A 8 -0.27 -0.11 5.79
CA VAL A 8 -0.15 0.26 4.38
C VAL A 8 -1.02 1.49 4.16
N ILE A 9 -0.42 2.58 3.69
CA ILE A 9 -1.13 3.82 3.36
C ILE A 9 -1.27 3.86 1.84
N ALA A 10 -2.52 3.87 1.37
CA ALA A 10 -2.86 3.84 -0.04
C ALA A 10 -3.54 5.15 -0.46
N PRO A 11 -3.17 5.75 -1.58
CA PRO A 11 -3.88 6.91 -2.14
C PRO A 11 -5.35 6.61 -2.37
N HIS A 12 -5.66 5.46 -3.00
CA HIS A 12 -7.00 5.00 -3.33
C HIS A 12 -7.21 3.54 -2.87
N PRO A 13 -8.46 3.12 -2.66
CA PRO A 13 -8.79 1.72 -2.49
C PRO A 13 -8.47 0.94 -3.77
N ASP A 14 -7.51 0.06 -3.73
CA ASP A 14 -6.88 -0.85 -4.71
C ASP A 14 -5.35 -0.73 -4.75
N ASP A 15 -4.76 0.42 -4.42
CA ASP A 15 -3.31 0.65 -4.51
C ASP A 15 -2.50 -0.27 -3.57
N ALA A 16 -3.03 -0.56 -2.37
CA ALA A 16 -2.40 -1.48 -1.43
C ALA A 16 -2.32 -2.90 -2.00
N GLU A 17 -3.40 -3.36 -2.63
CA GLU A 17 -3.50 -4.66 -3.30
C GLU A 17 -2.53 -4.74 -4.48
N LEU A 18 -2.49 -3.68 -5.30
CA LEU A 18 -1.62 -3.60 -6.47
C LEU A 18 -0.14 -3.59 -6.10
N GLY A 19 0.23 -2.76 -5.13
CA GLY A 19 1.63 -2.49 -4.79
C GLY A 19 2.23 -3.40 -3.72
N ALA A 20 1.41 -3.94 -2.80
CA ALA A 20 1.86 -4.67 -1.63
C ALA A 20 0.97 -5.88 -1.25
N GLY A 21 0.04 -6.31 -2.12
CA GLY A 21 -0.92 -7.38 -1.80
C GLY A 21 -0.25 -8.71 -1.43
N GLY A 22 0.81 -9.10 -2.14
CA GLY A 22 1.58 -10.30 -1.83
C GLY A 22 2.35 -10.18 -0.52
N ALA A 23 2.96 -9.01 -0.28
CA ALA A 23 3.64 -8.71 0.99
C ALA A 23 2.67 -8.74 2.18
N ILE A 24 1.47 -8.16 2.03
CA ILE A 24 0.43 -8.22 3.06
C ILE A 24 0.11 -9.67 3.43
N LEU A 25 -0.17 -10.52 2.43
CA LEU A 25 -0.48 -11.94 2.65
C LEU A 25 0.68 -12.70 3.30
N LEU A 26 1.92 -12.44 2.87
CA LEU A 26 3.13 -13.00 3.47
C LEU A 26 3.24 -12.60 4.95
N LEU A 27 3.08 -11.32 5.26
CA LEU A 27 3.14 -10.81 6.64
C LEU A 27 2.02 -11.40 7.50
N LYS A 28 0.80 -11.53 6.96
CA LYS A 28 -0.31 -12.18 7.64
C LYS A 28 -0.02 -13.66 7.94
N ALA A 29 0.57 -14.39 6.99
CA ALA A 29 0.99 -15.79 7.20
C ALA A 29 2.08 -15.93 8.26
N GLN A 30 2.91 -14.89 8.48
CA GLN A 30 3.90 -14.81 9.56
C GLN A 30 3.31 -14.39 10.92
N GLY A 31 1.98 -14.19 11.00
CA GLY A 31 1.28 -13.79 12.22
C GLY A 31 1.34 -12.29 12.54
N ALA A 32 1.81 -11.47 11.60
CA ALA A 32 1.84 -10.02 11.77
C ALA A 32 0.42 -9.42 11.73
N ARG A 33 0.25 -8.32 12.44
CA ARG A 33 -0.97 -7.50 12.42
C ARG A 33 -0.81 -6.41 11.37
N VAL A 34 -1.63 -6.50 10.32
CA VAL A 34 -1.55 -5.62 9.15
C VAL A 34 -2.85 -4.84 8.98
N GLY A 35 -2.73 -3.52 8.81
CA GLY A 35 -3.85 -2.65 8.45
C GLY A 35 -3.60 -1.91 7.14
N VAL A 36 -4.68 -1.45 6.52
CA VAL A 36 -4.67 -0.55 5.36
C VAL A 36 -5.42 0.73 5.69
N LEU A 37 -4.84 1.87 5.34
CA LEU A 37 -5.48 3.17 5.42
C LEU A 37 -5.53 3.79 4.03
N ASP A 38 -6.72 3.79 3.43
CA ASP A 38 -6.98 4.50 2.20
C ASP A 38 -7.08 6.01 2.49
N LEU A 39 -6.41 6.85 1.72
CA LEU A 39 -6.43 8.30 1.94
C LEU A 39 -7.70 8.94 1.37
N THR A 40 -8.21 8.43 0.24
CA THR A 40 -9.42 8.89 -0.45
C THR A 40 -10.38 7.73 -0.67
N ASP A 41 -11.58 8.01 -1.16
CA ASP A 41 -12.53 6.97 -1.59
C ASP A 41 -12.27 6.46 -3.01
N GLY A 42 -11.37 7.10 -3.76
CA GLY A 42 -11.03 6.74 -5.14
C GLY A 42 -12.08 7.11 -6.17
N GLU A 43 -13.17 7.77 -5.79
CA GLU A 43 -14.28 8.13 -6.69
C GLU A 43 -14.32 9.64 -6.99
N PRO A 44 -14.91 10.07 -8.14
CA PRO A 44 -15.62 9.26 -9.14
C PRO A 44 -14.70 8.53 -10.13
N THR A 45 -15.13 7.35 -10.58
CA THR A 45 -14.50 6.59 -11.68
C THR A 45 -15.52 6.22 -12.76
N PRO A 46 -15.11 5.85 -13.99
CA PRO A 46 -16.05 5.61 -15.11
C PRO A 46 -17.09 4.52 -14.84
N HIS A 47 -16.76 3.49 -14.07
CA HIS A 47 -17.62 2.33 -13.82
C HIS A 47 -17.89 2.09 -12.34
N GLY A 48 -17.40 2.98 -11.46
CA GLY A 48 -17.56 2.91 -10.01
C GLY A 48 -18.60 3.88 -9.46
N SER A 49 -18.82 3.73 -8.19
CA SER A 49 -19.51 4.69 -7.32
C SER A 49 -18.98 4.51 -5.90
N PRO A 50 -19.18 5.46 -4.98
CA PRO A 50 -18.74 5.30 -3.59
C PRO A 50 -19.26 4.00 -2.96
N GLU A 51 -20.50 3.60 -3.26
CA GLU A 51 -21.08 2.36 -2.74
C GLU A 51 -20.44 1.10 -3.33
N ILE A 52 -20.25 1.06 -4.66
CA ILE A 52 -19.57 -0.06 -5.34
C ILE A 52 -18.14 -0.18 -4.81
N ARG A 53 -17.39 0.92 -4.75
CA ARG A 53 -16.01 0.94 -4.27
C ARG A 53 -15.91 0.44 -2.83
N ARG A 54 -16.85 0.80 -1.96
CA ARG A 54 -16.90 0.33 -0.58
C ARG A 54 -17.07 -1.19 -0.52
N GLN A 55 -18.00 -1.76 -1.30
CA GLN A 55 -18.23 -3.22 -1.36
C GLN A 55 -17.00 -3.96 -1.89
N GLU A 56 -16.38 -3.45 -2.95
CA GLU A 56 -15.14 -4.01 -3.52
C GLU A 56 -14.00 -3.98 -2.49
N THR A 57 -13.86 -2.87 -1.75
CA THR A 57 -12.87 -2.71 -0.68
C THR A 57 -13.10 -3.69 0.48
N GLU A 58 -14.35 -3.92 0.88
CA GLU A 58 -14.71 -4.90 1.92
C GLU A 58 -14.36 -6.32 1.47
N ALA A 59 -14.66 -6.68 0.22
CA ALA A 59 -14.30 -7.98 -0.35
C ALA A 59 -12.77 -8.18 -0.41
N ALA A 60 -12.02 -7.19 -0.89
CA ALA A 60 -10.56 -7.24 -0.93
C ALA A 60 -9.94 -7.33 0.48
N THR A 61 -10.52 -6.62 1.45
CA THR A 61 -10.12 -6.69 2.87
C THR A 61 -10.24 -8.10 3.41
N ALA A 62 -11.33 -8.79 3.09
CA ALA A 62 -11.55 -10.18 3.50
C ALA A 62 -10.55 -11.14 2.87
N VAL A 63 -10.25 -10.98 1.57
CA VAL A 63 -9.25 -11.79 0.84
C VAL A 63 -7.86 -11.61 1.45
N LEU A 64 -7.46 -10.37 1.76
CA LEU A 64 -6.16 -10.08 2.38
C LEU A 64 -6.07 -10.46 3.86
N GLY A 65 -7.20 -10.74 4.52
CA GLY A 65 -7.26 -11.07 5.96
C GLY A 65 -6.74 -9.95 6.86
N LEU A 66 -7.05 -8.69 6.52
CA LEU A 66 -6.57 -7.52 7.25
C LEU A 66 -7.13 -7.47 8.68
N ASP A 67 -6.31 -7.02 9.63
CA ASP A 67 -6.74 -6.79 11.01
C ASP A 67 -7.51 -5.47 11.17
N TRP A 68 -7.27 -4.53 10.26
CA TRP A 68 -7.90 -3.23 10.25
C TRP A 68 -7.89 -2.63 8.85
N ARG A 69 -8.97 -1.96 8.46
CA ARG A 69 -8.99 -1.07 7.30
C ARG A 69 -9.81 0.17 7.63
N GLY A 70 -9.38 1.32 7.13
CA GLY A 70 -10.09 2.58 7.27
C GLY A 70 -9.83 3.51 6.09
N ASN A 71 -10.60 4.60 6.04
CA ASN A 71 -10.46 5.63 5.02
C ASN A 71 -10.31 6.99 5.70
N LEU A 72 -9.34 7.78 5.25
CA LEU A 72 -9.09 9.10 5.83
C LEU A 72 -10.06 10.16 5.29
N GLY A 73 -10.77 9.90 4.18
CA GLY A 73 -11.75 10.79 3.57
C GLY A 73 -11.15 12.11 3.08
N LEU A 74 -9.94 12.06 2.54
CA LEU A 74 -9.34 13.21 1.85
C LEU A 74 -9.89 13.30 0.42
N PRO A 75 -9.86 14.49 -0.20
CA PRO A 75 -10.39 14.68 -1.55
C PRO A 75 -9.64 13.85 -2.58
N ASN A 76 -10.36 13.05 -3.37
CA ASN A 76 -9.81 12.32 -4.52
C ASN A 76 -9.48 13.27 -5.68
N ARG A 77 -8.45 12.95 -6.48
CA ARG A 77 -7.94 13.73 -7.64
C ARG A 77 -7.39 15.12 -7.30
N SER A 78 -7.37 15.45 -6.04
CA SER A 78 -6.87 16.75 -5.54
C SER A 78 -6.19 16.58 -4.18
N LEU A 79 -5.60 15.41 -3.95
CA LEU A 79 -4.86 15.13 -2.74
C LEU A 79 -3.66 16.07 -2.63
N VAL A 80 -3.52 16.73 -1.49
CA VAL A 80 -2.40 17.60 -1.19
C VAL A 80 -1.81 17.26 0.19
N ALA A 81 -0.50 17.37 0.30
CA ALA A 81 0.21 17.14 1.57
C ALA A 81 0.20 18.40 2.45
N ASP A 82 -0.99 18.99 2.67
CA ASP A 82 -1.16 20.17 3.48
C ASP A 82 -1.16 19.90 5.00
N LEU A 83 -1.23 20.95 5.80
CA LEU A 83 -1.22 20.84 7.26
C LEU A 83 -2.43 20.08 7.83
N PRO A 84 -3.68 20.31 7.38
CA PRO A 84 -4.84 19.54 7.81
C PRO A 84 -4.74 18.05 7.50
N ALA A 85 -4.35 17.67 6.29
CA ALA A 85 -4.17 16.27 5.90
C ALA A 85 -3.06 15.60 6.73
N ARG A 86 -1.95 16.31 6.96
CA ARG A 86 -0.84 15.86 7.80
C ARG A 86 -1.27 15.60 9.24
N HIS A 87 -2.05 16.53 9.82
CA HIS A 87 -2.58 16.40 11.18
C HIS A 87 -3.48 15.15 11.28
N ARG A 88 -4.39 14.96 10.33
CA ARG A 88 -5.29 13.80 10.30
C ARG A 88 -4.51 12.48 10.19
N LEU A 89 -3.56 12.39 9.25
CA LEU A 89 -2.77 11.17 9.03
C LEU A 89 -1.88 10.88 10.25
N ALA A 90 -1.20 11.88 10.81
CA ALA A 90 -0.35 11.70 12.00
C ALA A 90 -1.17 11.25 13.21
N GLY A 91 -2.38 11.80 13.39
CA GLY A 91 -3.33 11.38 14.43
C GLY A 91 -3.74 9.92 14.28
N GLN A 92 -4.07 9.50 13.07
CA GLN A 92 -4.44 8.10 12.78
C GLN A 92 -3.27 7.14 13.03
N ILE A 93 -2.06 7.49 12.61
CA ILE A 93 -0.85 6.69 12.87
C ILE A 93 -0.61 6.54 14.37
N ARG A 94 -0.80 7.60 15.18
CA ARG A 94 -0.69 7.52 16.64
C ARG A 94 -1.71 6.58 17.29
N GLN A 95 -2.92 6.53 16.77
CA GLN A 95 -3.97 5.67 17.28
C GLN A 95 -3.72 4.19 16.96
N LEU A 96 -3.21 3.91 15.76
CA LEU A 96 -2.93 2.55 15.27
C LEU A 96 -1.57 2.01 15.69
N ARG A 97 -0.64 2.91 16.03
CA ARG A 97 0.72 2.62 16.52
C ARG A 97 1.49 1.59 15.67
N PRO A 98 1.53 1.72 14.33
CA PRO A 98 2.22 0.75 13.50
C PRO A 98 3.74 0.81 13.73
N ARG A 99 4.38 -0.36 13.75
CA ARG A 99 5.84 -0.45 13.81
C ARG A 99 6.48 0.03 12.50
N PHE A 100 5.88 -0.33 11.35
CA PHE A 100 6.33 0.05 10.02
C PHE A 100 5.18 0.66 9.21
N LEU A 101 5.52 1.58 8.30
CA LEU A 101 4.61 2.13 7.31
C LEU A 101 4.99 1.62 5.92
N PHE A 102 3.98 1.30 5.10
CA PHE A 102 4.13 1.23 3.66
C PHE A 102 3.49 2.46 3.04
N ALA A 103 4.09 2.98 1.97
CA ALA A 103 3.63 4.16 1.24
C ALA A 103 3.84 3.98 -0.26
N PRO A 104 3.11 4.69 -1.14
CA PRO A 104 3.43 4.69 -2.56
C PRO A 104 4.81 5.31 -2.82
N TYR A 105 5.47 4.85 -3.88
CA TYR A 105 6.72 5.44 -4.33
C TYR A 105 6.54 6.93 -4.69
N TRP A 106 7.56 7.73 -4.44
CA TRP A 106 7.49 9.20 -4.55
C TRP A 106 7.51 9.74 -5.99
N GLU A 107 7.74 8.87 -6.99
CA GLU A 107 7.62 9.20 -8.41
C GLU A 107 6.52 8.35 -9.03
N ASP A 108 5.52 9.00 -9.59
CA ASP A 108 4.40 8.35 -10.27
C ASP A 108 3.80 9.31 -11.31
N ALA A 109 3.09 8.73 -12.28
CA ALA A 109 2.29 9.50 -13.23
C ALA A 109 1.00 10.05 -12.58
N HIS A 110 0.53 9.45 -11.46
CA HIS A 110 -0.67 9.89 -10.76
C HIS A 110 -0.32 10.94 -9.69
N PRO A 111 -0.84 12.19 -9.79
CA PRO A 111 -0.51 13.26 -8.83
C PRO A 111 -0.84 12.91 -7.37
N ASP A 112 -1.97 12.20 -7.12
CA ASP A 112 -2.36 11.81 -5.77
C ASP A 112 -1.36 10.83 -5.14
N HIS A 113 -0.71 9.96 -5.92
CA HIS A 113 0.33 9.05 -5.41
C HIS A 113 1.56 9.82 -4.94
N VAL A 114 1.99 10.80 -5.73
CA VAL A 114 3.11 11.67 -5.36
C VAL A 114 2.79 12.47 -4.10
N ALA A 115 1.57 13.03 -4.03
CA ALA A 115 1.08 13.76 -2.85
C ALA A 115 0.98 12.86 -1.61
N ALA A 116 0.48 11.63 -1.77
CA ALA A 116 0.38 10.64 -0.70
C ALA A 116 1.76 10.28 -0.12
N SER A 117 2.75 10.04 -0.97
CA SER A 117 4.13 9.78 -0.54
C SER A 117 4.67 10.93 0.31
N ALA A 118 4.57 12.17 -0.17
CA ALA A 118 5.00 13.35 0.55
C ALA A 118 4.23 13.54 1.88
N LEU A 119 2.93 13.23 1.89
CA LEU A 119 2.10 13.31 3.08
C LEU A 119 2.54 12.31 4.15
N VAL A 120 2.85 11.07 3.76
CA VAL A 120 3.33 10.02 4.69
C VAL A 120 4.68 10.41 5.30
N ASP A 121 5.63 10.89 4.50
CA ASP A 121 6.93 11.37 4.98
C ASP A 121 6.76 12.47 6.05
N ALA A 122 5.93 13.46 5.76
CA ALA A 122 5.68 14.58 6.65
C ALA A 122 4.92 14.15 7.92
N ALA A 123 3.90 13.29 7.78
CA ALA A 123 3.10 12.80 8.90
C ALA A 123 3.94 11.94 9.86
N ARG A 124 4.82 11.05 9.35
CA ARG A 124 5.72 10.25 10.19
C ARG A 124 6.53 11.12 11.14
N PHE A 125 7.07 12.25 10.66
CA PHE A 125 7.81 13.17 11.55
C PHE A 125 6.92 13.72 12.66
N TRP A 126 5.67 14.07 12.33
CA TRP A 126 4.76 14.68 13.30
C TRP A 126 4.32 13.71 14.39
N THR A 127 4.24 12.42 14.10
CA THR A 127 3.80 11.42 15.08
C THR A 127 4.66 11.36 16.35
N LYS A 128 5.93 11.81 16.32
CA LYS A 128 6.81 11.84 17.50
C LYS A 128 6.72 13.10 18.33
N LEU A 129 6.05 14.15 17.86
CA LEU A 129 6.00 15.46 18.55
C LEU A 129 5.26 15.33 19.88
N THR A 130 5.82 15.97 20.94
CA THR A 130 5.24 15.91 22.29
C THR A 130 4.41 17.15 22.65
N LYS A 131 4.71 18.31 22.05
CA LYS A 131 3.99 19.57 22.28
C LYS A 131 3.11 19.87 21.07
N THR A 132 1.96 19.20 20.99
CA THR A 132 1.03 19.27 19.86
C THR A 132 -0.38 18.87 20.32
N ASP A 133 -1.39 19.24 19.57
CA ASP A 133 -2.79 18.87 19.73
C ASP A 133 -3.16 17.54 19.05
N LEU A 134 -2.18 16.83 18.47
CA LEU A 134 -2.39 15.53 17.85
C LEU A 134 -2.97 14.52 18.85
N PRO A 135 -4.02 13.76 18.46
CA PRO A 135 -4.60 12.74 19.33
C PRO A 135 -3.60 11.60 19.59
N GLY A 136 -3.73 10.98 20.76
CA GLY A 136 -2.92 9.83 21.17
C GLY A 136 -1.51 10.16 21.65
N ALA A 137 -0.86 9.19 22.26
CA ALA A 137 0.52 9.32 22.74
C ALA A 137 1.50 9.40 21.55
N PRO A 138 2.63 10.13 21.70
CA PRO A 138 3.66 10.14 20.69
C PRO A 138 4.09 8.73 20.28
N HIS A 139 4.24 8.53 18.98
CA HIS A 139 4.68 7.26 18.38
C HIS A 139 5.52 7.55 17.15
N TYR A 140 6.57 6.78 16.91
CA TYR A 140 7.41 6.97 15.73
C TYR A 140 7.63 5.65 15.01
N PRO A 141 6.93 5.42 13.88
CA PRO A 141 7.17 4.24 13.05
C PRO A 141 8.63 4.13 12.66
N GLN A 142 9.20 2.94 12.81
CA GLN A 142 10.65 2.71 12.65
C GLN A 142 11.13 3.02 11.23
N ARG A 143 10.29 2.72 10.21
CA ARG A 143 10.66 2.86 8.79
C ARG A 143 9.44 3.09 7.93
N ILE A 144 9.65 3.75 6.78
CA ILE A 144 8.72 3.75 5.64
C ILE A 144 9.30 2.84 4.57
N ILE A 145 8.49 1.95 4.04
CA ILE A 145 8.77 1.04 2.93
C ILE A 145 7.90 1.50 1.77
N TYR A 146 8.50 1.82 0.62
CA TYR A 146 7.76 2.34 -0.53
C TYR A 146 7.50 1.22 -1.52
N TYR A 147 6.22 1.03 -1.88
CA TYR A 147 5.79 0.11 -2.92
C TYR A 147 5.64 0.84 -4.27
N PHE A 148 5.79 0.10 -5.36
CA PHE A 148 5.66 0.68 -6.69
C PHE A 148 4.21 0.66 -7.16
N SER A 149 3.75 1.81 -7.65
CA SER A 149 2.44 1.95 -8.26
C SER A 149 2.42 1.36 -9.67
N VAL A 150 1.21 1.07 -10.16
CA VAL A 150 0.99 0.56 -11.52
C VAL A 150 1.13 1.62 -12.60
N HIS A 151 0.94 2.90 -12.28
CA HIS A 151 1.06 3.99 -13.25
C HIS A 151 2.50 4.35 -13.57
N LEU A 152 3.44 3.95 -12.71
CA LEU A 152 4.86 4.20 -12.92
C LEU A 152 5.38 3.29 -14.06
N ARG A 153 5.84 3.89 -15.15
CA ARG A 153 6.50 3.20 -16.26
C ARG A 153 8.02 3.26 -16.19
N LEU A 154 8.57 3.73 -15.07
CA LEU A 154 9.99 3.73 -14.77
C LEU A 154 10.37 2.39 -14.12
N HIS A 155 11.64 2.04 -14.20
CA HIS A 155 12.23 0.91 -13.49
C HIS A 155 13.19 1.42 -12.42
N PRO A 156 12.66 1.94 -11.28
CA PRO A 156 13.55 2.33 -10.18
C PRO A 156 14.20 1.07 -9.62
N ARG A 157 15.44 1.21 -9.18
CA ARG A 157 16.14 0.11 -8.52
C ARG A 157 15.52 -0.14 -7.15
N PRO A 158 14.97 -1.33 -6.87
CA PRO A 158 14.44 -1.64 -5.55
C PRO A 158 15.57 -1.80 -4.53
N SER A 159 15.28 -1.52 -3.25
CA SER A 159 16.15 -1.85 -2.14
C SER A 159 16.13 -3.35 -1.82
N PHE A 160 14.98 -3.99 -2.04
CA PHE A 160 14.77 -5.43 -1.93
C PHE A 160 13.52 -5.86 -2.70
N VAL A 161 13.43 -7.16 -2.94
CA VAL A 161 12.26 -7.81 -3.52
C VAL A 161 11.82 -8.91 -2.56
N LEU A 162 10.53 -8.96 -2.24
CA LEU A 162 9.96 -10.06 -1.45
C LEU A 162 9.51 -11.18 -2.38
N ASP A 163 9.86 -12.41 -2.05
CA ASP A 163 9.28 -13.59 -2.71
C ASP A 163 7.82 -13.74 -2.26
N ILE A 164 6.91 -13.53 -3.21
CA ILE A 164 5.48 -13.67 -3.03
C ILE A 164 4.90 -14.89 -3.76
N SER A 165 5.74 -15.82 -4.20
CA SER A 165 5.31 -16.96 -5.01
C SER A 165 4.15 -17.73 -4.40
N PRO A 166 4.11 -18.02 -3.09
CA PRO A 166 2.95 -18.68 -2.47
C PRO A 166 1.70 -17.82 -2.36
N TYR A 167 1.82 -16.50 -2.55
CA TYR A 167 0.79 -15.50 -2.27
C TYR A 167 0.25 -14.80 -3.53
N LEU A 168 0.82 -15.10 -4.71
CA LEU A 168 0.42 -14.43 -5.95
C LEU A 168 -1.08 -14.56 -6.22
N GLU A 169 -1.63 -15.78 -6.10
CA GLU A 169 -3.04 -15.99 -6.42
C GLU A 169 -3.97 -15.23 -5.46
N GLY A 170 -3.64 -15.18 -4.17
CA GLY A 170 -4.36 -14.37 -3.19
C GLY A 170 -4.30 -12.88 -3.51
N LYS A 171 -3.12 -12.37 -3.90
CA LYS A 171 -2.98 -11.00 -4.39
C LYS A 171 -3.87 -10.73 -5.59
N MET A 172 -3.85 -11.61 -6.59
CA MET A 172 -4.66 -11.45 -7.80
C MET A 172 -6.16 -11.50 -7.50
N GLN A 173 -6.59 -12.36 -6.54
CA GLN A 173 -7.97 -12.39 -6.07
C GLN A 173 -8.39 -11.08 -5.39
N ALA A 174 -7.52 -10.51 -4.54
CA ALA A 174 -7.79 -9.23 -3.89
C ALA A 174 -7.95 -8.10 -4.93
N ILE A 175 -7.07 -8.04 -5.94
CA ILE A 175 -7.16 -7.07 -7.03
C ILE A 175 -8.46 -7.28 -7.83
N ALA A 176 -8.83 -8.52 -8.14
CA ALA A 176 -10.04 -8.83 -8.91
C ALA A 176 -11.35 -8.49 -8.17
N CYS A 177 -11.32 -8.24 -6.85
CA CYS A 177 -12.47 -7.70 -6.13
C CYS A 177 -12.87 -6.32 -6.65
N TYR A 178 -11.93 -5.52 -7.15
CA TYR A 178 -12.20 -4.19 -7.71
C TYR A 178 -12.63 -4.30 -9.19
N GLN A 179 -13.79 -4.92 -9.40
CA GLN A 179 -14.33 -5.17 -10.74
C GLN A 179 -14.56 -3.89 -11.53
N SER A 180 -15.06 -2.83 -10.85
CA SER A 180 -15.29 -1.53 -11.48
C SER A 180 -14.01 -0.87 -12.01
N GLN A 181 -12.84 -1.30 -11.51
CA GLN A 181 -11.55 -0.71 -11.87
C GLN A 181 -10.79 -1.56 -12.90
N PHE A 182 -10.85 -2.89 -12.79
CA PHE A 182 -9.97 -3.79 -13.53
C PHE A 182 -10.69 -4.72 -14.50
N ILE A 183 -12.03 -4.85 -14.41
CA ILE A 183 -12.80 -5.81 -15.19
C ILE A 183 -13.84 -5.11 -16.07
N VAL A 184 -14.74 -4.33 -15.44
CA VAL A 184 -15.86 -3.69 -16.16
C VAL A 184 -15.32 -2.63 -17.13
N GLY A 185 -15.71 -2.74 -18.40
CA GLY A 185 -15.30 -1.81 -19.45
C GLY A 185 -13.82 -1.91 -19.84
N ARG A 186 -13.12 -2.96 -19.44
CA ARG A 186 -11.72 -3.21 -19.81
C ARG A 186 -11.65 -4.24 -20.95
N PRO A 187 -10.55 -4.20 -21.76
CA PRO A 187 -10.30 -5.24 -22.76
C PRO A 187 -10.27 -6.63 -22.11
N THR A 188 -10.91 -7.60 -22.76
CA THR A 188 -10.96 -8.99 -22.29
C THR A 188 -9.95 -9.88 -23.01
N ASP A 189 -9.44 -9.44 -24.15
CA ASP A 189 -8.42 -10.17 -24.91
C ASP A 189 -7.05 -9.98 -24.28
N PRO A 190 -6.30 -11.07 -24.04
CA PRO A 190 -4.94 -11.00 -23.49
C PRO A 190 -3.97 -10.20 -24.39
N PRO A 191 -3.00 -9.48 -23.78
CA PRO A 191 -2.81 -9.36 -22.32
C PRO A 191 -3.80 -8.38 -21.68
N THR A 192 -4.50 -8.84 -20.66
CA THR A 192 -5.32 -7.99 -19.78
C THR A 192 -4.45 -7.29 -18.75
N ILE A 193 -5.01 -6.32 -17.99
CA ILE A 193 -4.28 -5.69 -16.87
C ILE A 193 -3.85 -6.73 -15.81
N LEU A 194 -4.65 -7.77 -15.61
CA LEU A 194 -4.30 -8.84 -14.67
C LEU A 194 -3.14 -9.69 -15.17
N ASP A 195 -3.04 -9.93 -16.48
CA ASP A 195 -1.89 -10.60 -17.09
C ASP A 195 -0.62 -9.77 -16.95
N ASP A 196 -0.72 -8.45 -17.19
CA ASP A 196 0.42 -7.53 -17.01
C ASP A 196 0.93 -7.53 -15.56
N LEU A 197 0.03 -7.53 -14.59
CA LEU A 197 0.40 -7.58 -13.16
C LEU A 197 1.11 -8.90 -12.80
N ARG A 198 0.65 -10.05 -13.34
CA ARG A 198 1.33 -11.35 -13.18
C ARG A 198 2.72 -11.34 -13.82
N GLN A 199 2.85 -10.78 -15.02
CA GLN A 199 4.13 -10.68 -15.71
C GLN A 199 5.12 -9.79 -14.96
N ARG A 200 4.66 -8.66 -14.40
CA ARG A 200 5.49 -7.79 -13.56
C ARG A 200 5.97 -8.52 -12.30
N ALA A 201 5.09 -9.25 -11.62
CA ALA A 201 5.46 -10.05 -10.47
C ALA A 201 6.45 -11.18 -10.86
N ARG A 202 6.27 -11.79 -12.05
CA ARG A 202 7.20 -12.79 -12.59
C ARG A 202 8.58 -12.21 -12.88
N TYR A 203 8.64 -11.01 -13.46
CA TYR A 203 9.90 -10.30 -13.70
C TYR A 203 10.69 -10.05 -12.41
N TRP A 204 10.02 -9.54 -11.37
CA TRP A 204 10.67 -9.26 -10.10
C TRP A 204 11.07 -10.55 -9.35
N GLY A 205 10.28 -11.61 -9.45
CA GLY A 205 10.66 -12.91 -8.92
C GLY A 205 11.90 -13.47 -9.62
N TRP A 206 11.94 -13.42 -10.96
CA TRP A 206 13.10 -13.82 -11.73
C TRP A 206 14.38 -13.09 -11.29
N ALA A 207 14.29 -11.80 -11.00
CA ALA A 207 15.43 -10.97 -10.60
C ALA A 207 16.10 -11.43 -9.28
N VAL A 208 15.37 -12.20 -8.46
CA VAL A 208 15.87 -12.72 -7.16
C VAL A 208 15.82 -14.26 -7.07
N GLY A 209 15.65 -14.96 -8.19
CA GLY A 209 15.60 -16.42 -8.23
C GLY A 209 14.30 -17.04 -7.69
N ALA A 210 13.25 -16.24 -7.49
CA ALA A 210 11.93 -16.68 -7.04
C ALA A 210 10.93 -16.85 -8.20
N GLY A 211 9.78 -17.48 -7.95
CA GLY A 211 8.70 -17.59 -8.91
C GLY A 211 8.07 -16.24 -9.22
N TYR A 212 7.70 -15.50 -8.18
CA TYR A 212 7.07 -14.18 -8.27
C TYR A 212 7.57 -13.28 -7.15
N GLY A 213 7.72 -11.97 -7.41
CA GLY A 213 8.25 -11.01 -6.46
C GLY A 213 7.49 -9.69 -6.42
N GLU A 214 7.57 -9.03 -5.28
CA GLU A 214 7.16 -7.64 -5.11
C GLU A 214 8.36 -6.77 -4.74
N PRO A 215 8.64 -5.71 -5.50
CA PRO A 215 9.78 -4.83 -5.25
C PRO A 215 9.42 -3.72 -4.27
N PHE A 216 10.38 -3.34 -3.44
CA PHE A 216 10.24 -2.26 -2.46
C PHE A 216 11.50 -1.40 -2.40
N VAL A 217 11.31 -0.13 -2.04
CA VAL A 217 12.39 0.82 -1.81
C VAL A 217 12.33 1.35 -0.38
N CYS A 218 13.49 1.56 0.22
CA CYS A 218 13.65 2.32 1.45
C CYS A 218 14.59 3.51 1.17
N ARG A 219 14.27 4.69 1.72
CA ARG A 219 15.19 5.85 1.69
C ARG A 219 16.32 5.71 2.69
N GLU A 220 16.06 4.98 3.77
CA GLU A 220 17.02 4.70 4.83
C GLU A 220 17.64 3.31 4.60
N GLU A 221 18.92 3.13 4.92
CA GLU A 221 19.62 1.86 4.77
C GLU A 221 18.95 0.73 5.56
N ILE A 222 18.92 -0.48 4.97
CA ILE A 222 18.34 -1.66 5.58
C ILE A 222 19.41 -2.37 6.41
N GLY A 223 19.27 -2.32 7.74
CA GLY A 223 20.12 -3.07 8.65
C GLY A 223 19.68 -4.54 8.74
N LEU A 224 20.59 -5.48 8.42
CA LEU A 224 20.38 -6.92 8.56
C LEU A 224 21.05 -7.41 9.84
N ARG A 225 20.40 -8.34 10.56
CA ARG A 225 21.01 -9.01 11.72
C ARG A 225 21.87 -10.22 11.32
N GLY A 226 21.83 -10.61 10.06
CA GLY A 226 22.57 -11.73 9.49
C GLY A 226 22.33 -11.83 7.98
N LEU A 227 23.01 -12.77 7.32
CA LEU A 227 22.92 -12.98 5.88
C LEU A 227 22.02 -14.18 5.49
N ARG A 228 21.31 -14.77 6.45
CA ARG A 228 20.51 -15.98 6.20
C ARG A 228 19.27 -15.72 5.34
N ASP A 229 18.81 -14.45 5.30
CA ASP A 229 17.63 -14.05 4.54
C ASP A 229 17.98 -13.53 3.13
N LEU A 230 19.26 -13.58 2.76
CA LEU A 230 19.69 -13.31 1.39
C LEU A 230 19.51 -14.57 0.56
N VAL A 231 18.74 -14.49 -0.50
CA VAL A 231 18.48 -15.56 -1.48
C VAL A 231 19.24 -15.32 -2.78
#